data_363599840b31c8dd107a4a815269ae9f
#
_entry.id   363599840b31c8dd107a4a815269ae9f
#
_cell.length_a   1.000
_cell.length_b   1.000
_cell.length_c   1.000
_cell.angle_alpha   90.00
_cell.angle_beta   90.00
_cell.angle_gamma   90.00
#
_symmetry.space_group_name_H-M   'P 1'
#
loop_
_entity.id
_entity.type
_entity.pdbx_description
1 polymer ?
#
loop_
_entity_poly.entity_id
_entity_poly.type
_entity_poly.pdbx_seq_one_letter_code
_entity_poly.pdbx_strand_id
1 'polypeptide(L)'
;MKRYLNNILKVAAVSTIVAGASVANAGVDFGKPGEKVDLVIGYQPYYTESWTGVVNNGKSFWKKHLPAGSTAEFQVGLQGSVIVNAMAGEKQHIGYMGDMPAIASTFKYLPERGGTDIRIVAALGTSKQQCNIFLVKNDAPKFSDGVAAVKWMDGKVTSAPH
;
A
#
# COMPACT_ATOMS: atom_id res chain seq x y z
N MET A 1 -63.29 -2.06 -16.74
CA MET A 1 -62.12 -2.43 -17.55
C MET A 1 -61.20 -1.25 -17.95
N LYS A 2 -61.70 -0.05 -18.24
CA LYS A 2 -60.86 1.12 -18.59
C LYS A 2 -60.03 1.75 -17.46
N ARG A 3 -60.38 1.51 -16.20
CA ARG A 3 -59.59 2.07 -15.04
C ARG A 3 -58.34 1.26 -14.66
N TYR A 4 -58.25 0.01 -15.05
CA TYR A 4 -57.09 -0.84 -14.77
C TYR A 4 -55.94 -0.64 -15.76
N LEU A 5 -56.24 -0.31 -16.98
CA LEU A 5 -55.24 -0.05 -18.03
C LEU A 5 -54.48 1.26 -17.82
N ASN A 6 -55.10 2.27 -17.19
CA ASN A 6 -54.42 3.55 -16.93
C ASN A 6 -53.40 3.48 -15.75
N ASN A 7 -53.52 2.48 -14.87
CA ASN A 7 -52.59 2.31 -13.76
C ASN A 7 -51.38 1.45 -14.16
N ILE A 8 -51.48 0.63 -15.17
CA ILE A 8 -50.35 -0.17 -15.69
C ILE A 8 -49.37 0.69 -16.52
N LEU A 9 -49.90 1.71 -17.22
CA LEU A 9 -49.06 2.64 -17.99
C LEU A 9 -48.27 3.65 -17.12
N LYS A 10 -48.69 3.84 -15.84
CA LYS A 10 -47.96 4.75 -14.93
C LYS A 10 -46.83 4.07 -14.13
N VAL A 11 -46.78 2.74 -14.11
CA VAL A 11 -45.71 1.99 -13.42
C VAL A 11 -44.58 1.63 -14.37
N ALA A 12 -44.81 1.69 -15.68
CA ALA A 12 -43.76 1.37 -16.67
C ALA A 12 -42.78 2.53 -16.98
N ALA A 13 -42.99 3.72 -16.41
CA ALA A 13 -42.16 4.91 -16.73
C ALA A 13 -41.11 5.27 -15.66
N VAL A 14 -40.93 4.45 -14.62
CA VAL A 14 -39.93 4.75 -13.53
C VAL A 14 -38.79 3.73 -13.49
N SER A 15 -38.73 2.78 -14.40
CA SER A 15 -37.74 1.69 -14.37
C SER A 15 -36.55 1.86 -15.34
N THR A 16 -36.27 3.05 -15.79
CA THR A 16 -35.15 3.26 -16.73
C THR A 16 -34.39 4.53 -16.43
N ILE A 17 -33.67 4.60 -15.32
CA ILE A 17 -32.41 5.36 -15.19
C ILE A 17 -31.70 4.84 -13.91
N VAL A 18 -31.29 3.59 -13.93
CA VAL A 18 -30.07 3.14 -13.24
C VAL A 18 -29.23 2.43 -14.32
N ALA A 19 -29.01 3.13 -15.41
CA ALA A 19 -27.94 2.77 -16.30
C ALA A 19 -26.66 3.19 -15.57
N GLY A 20 -26.01 2.23 -14.99
CA GLY A 20 -24.62 2.10 -14.68
C GLY A 20 -23.79 3.35 -14.90
N ALA A 21 -23.64 4.18 -13.88
CA ALA A 21 -22.33 4.70 -13.62
C ALA A 21 -21.49 3.50 -13.17
N SER A 22 -21.00 2.69 -14.11
CA SER A 22 -19.75 1.98 -13.92
C SER A 22 -18.78 3.11 -13.57
N VAL A 23 -18.49 3.28 -12.26
CA VAL A 23 -17.28 3.94 -11.84
C VAL A 23 -16.22 3.05 -12.49
N ALA A 24 -15.77 3.44 -13.69
CA ALA A 24 -14.53 2.94 -14.20
C ALA A 24 -13.56 3.28 -13.07
N ASN A 25 -13.06 2.25 -12.41
CA ASN A 25 -11.94 2.38 -11.51
C ASN A 25 -10.79 2.75 -12.46
N ALA A 26 -10.71 4.04 -12.80
CA ALA A 26 -9.58 4.55 -13.54
C ALA A 26 -8.40 4.29 -12.62
N GLY A 27 -7.53 3.35 -13.01
CA GLY A 27 -6.28 3.12 -12.35
C GLY A 27 -5.48 4.41 -12.26
N VAL A 28 -4.43 4.43 -11.46
CA VAL A 28 -3.53 5.59 -11.36
C VAL A 28 -2.96 5.92 -12.74
N ASP A 29 -2.95 7.20 -13.09
CA ASP A 29 -2.34 7.69 -14.32
C ASP A 29 -0.85 7.96 -14.08
N PHE A 30 0.00 7.21 -14.73
CA PHE A 30 1.46 7.39 -14.65
C PHE A 30 1.99 8.60 -15.42
N GLY A 31 1.12 9.28 -16.19
CA GLY A 31 1.49 10.47 -16.96
C GLY A 31 2.52 10.20 -18.07
N LYS A 32 2.99 11.27 -18.67
CA LYS A 32 4.12 11.22 -19.63
C LYS A 32 5.35 11.92 -19.03
N PRO A 33 6.55 11.54 -19.44
CA PRO A 33 7.77 12.20 -18.99
C PRO A 33 7.71 13.72 -19.22
N GLY A 34 7.93 14.48 -18.13
CA GLY A 34 7.92 15.95 -18.16
C GLY A 34 6.57 16.62 -17.99
N GLU A 35 5.46 15.89 -18.05
CA GLU A 35 4.13 16.39 -17.74
C GLU A 35 3.85 16.36 -16.23
N LYS A 36 2.89 17.17 -15.77
CA LYS A 36 2.43 17.11 -14.38
C LYS A 36 1.85 15.73 -14.08
N VAL A 37 2.03 15.28 -12.84
CA VAL A 37 1.49 14.01 -12.36
C VAL A 37 0.85 14.19 -10.98
N ASP A 38 -0.25 13.47 -10.75
CA ASP A 38 -0.92 13.42 -9.46
C ASP A 38 -0.59 12.07 -8.81
N LEU A 39 0.47 12.05 -7.98
CA LEU A 39 0.98 10.83 -7.36
C LEU A 39 0.12 10.41 -6.17
N VAL A 40 -0.13 9.10 -6.07
CA VAL A 40 -0.64 8.45 -4.87
C VAL A 40 0.45 7.56 -4.31
N ILE A 41 0.84 7.79 -3.06
CA ILE A 41 2.00 7.18 -2.41
C ILE A 41 1.57 6.47 -1.14
N GLY A 42 1.75 5.14 -1.10
CA GLY A 42 1.53 4.35 0.11
C GLY A 42 2.75 4.38 1.03
N TYR A 43 2.55 4.49 2.35
CA TYR A 43 3.64 4.45 3.31
C TYR A 43 3.20 3.92 4.68
N GLN A 44 4.17 3.47 5.48
CA GLN A 44 3.96 2.90 6.81
C GLN A 44 4.58 3.81 7.88
N PRO A 45 3.83 4.79 8.45
CA PRO A 45 4.42 5.79 9.34
C PRO A 45 4.91 5.23 10.69
N TYR A 46 4.52 4.01 11.02
CA TYR A 46 4.83 3.37 12.30
C TYR A 46 6.07 2.48 12.28
N TYR A 47 6.73 2.37 11.12
CA TYR A 47 7.90 1.51 10.94
C TYR A 47 9.12 2.32 10.53
N THR A 48 10.26 1.99 11.09
CA THR A 48 11.53 2.69 10.83
C THR A 48 11.96 2.62 9.37
N GLU A 49 11.62 1.54 8.69
CA GLU A 49 11.92 1.32 7.27
C GLU A 49 11.22 2.34 6.37
N SER A 50 10.13 2.91 6.83
CA SER A 50 9.31 3.88 6.06
C SER A 50 9.51 5.34 6.48
N TRP A 51 10.46 5.65 7.34
CA TRP A 51 10.70 7.03 7.77
C TRP A 51 11.01 7.98 6.63
N THR A 52 11.63 7.51 5.58
CA THR A 52 11.84 8.30 4.35
C THR A 52 10.50 8.74 3.74
N GLY A 53 9.48 7.89 3.75
CA GLY A 53 8.12 8.25 3.35
C GLY A 53 7.50 9.30 4.28
N VAL A 54 7.66 9.15 5.60
CA VAL A 54 7.18 10.13 6.60
C VAL A 54 7.83 11.49 6.40
N VAL A 55 9.16 11.53 6.23
CA VAL A 55 9.90 12.77 6.02
C VAL A 55 9.54 13.40 4.68
N ASN A 56 9.41 12.61 3.62
CA ASN A 56 8.99 13.12 2.32
C ASN A 56 7.59 13.74 2.35
N ASN A 57 6.64 13.10 3.05
CA ASN A 57 5.31 13.65 3.27
C ASN A 57 5.39 14.98 4.06
N GLY A 58 6.03 14.96 5.23
CA GLY A 58 6.08 16.11 6.14
C GLY A 58 6.85 17.32 5.60
N LYS A 59 7.90 17.08 4.80
CA LYS A 59 8.74 18.12 4.20
C LYS A 59 8.42 18.42 2.74
N SER A 60 7.55 17.63 2.12
CA SER A 60 7.16 17.78 0.70
C SER A 60 8.36 17.85 -0.24
N PHE A 61 9.40 17.02 -0.01
CA PHE A 61 10.62 17.04 -0.84
C PHE A 61 10.35 16.70 -2.30
N TRP A 62 9.31 15.91 -2.57
CA TRP A 62 8.85 15.57 -3.91
C TRP A 62 8.60 16.81 -4.79
N LYS A 63 8.16 17.94 -4.20
CA LYS A 63 7.90 19.20 -4.95
C LYS A 63 9.11 19.73 -5.71
N LYS A 64 10.32 19.41 -5.26
CA LYS A 64 11.58 19.85 -5.91
C LYS A 64 11.91 19.04 -7.16
N HIS A 65 11.28 17.87 -7.32
CA HIS A 65 11.67 16.88 -8.32
C HIS A 65 10.58 16.59 -9.34
N LEU A 66 9.35 17.03 -9.07
CA LEU A 66 8.23 16.85 -9.98
C LEU A 66 7.97 18.11 -10.79
N PRO A 67 7.43 17.96 -12.02
CA PRO A 67 6.98 19.09 -12.83
C PRO A 67 6.03 20.01 -12.09
N ALA A 68 6.04 21.29 -12.45
CA ALA A 68 5.16 22.28 -11.84
C ALA A 68 3.68 21.89 -11.99
N GLY A 69 2.91 22.06 -10.91
CA GLY A 69 1.49 21.69 -10.86
C GLY A 69 1.23 20.22 -10.52
N SER A 70 2.28 19.40 -10.32
CA SER A 70 2.12 18.05 -9.79
C SER A 70 1.67 18.04 -8.33
N THR A 71 0.95 16.99 -7.94
CA THR A 71 0.53 16.75 -6.56
C THR A 71 1.03 15.40 -6.04
N ALA A 72 1.03 15.22 -4.71
CA ALA A 72 1.28 13.93 -4.09
C ALA A 72 0.36 13.74 -2.89
N GLU A 73 -0.46 12.70 -2.93
CA GLU A 73 -1.27 12.20 -1.83
C GLU A 73 -0.54 11.07 -1.13
N PHE A 74 -0.41 11.15 0.19
CA PHE A 74 0.24 10.11 1.00
C PHE A 74 -0.81 9.32 1.77
N GLN A 75 -0.94 8.03 1.45
CA GLN A 75 -1.91 7.12 2.05
C GLN A 75 -1.22 6.17 3.03
N VAL A 76 -1.75 6.09 4.25
CA VAL A 76 -1.24 5.18 5.27
C VAL A 76 -1.63 3.74 4.94
N GLY A 77 -0.62 2.87 4.83
CA GLY A 77 -0.79 1.43 4.82
C GLY A 77 -0.27 0.85 6.14
N LEU A 78 -1.09 0.08 6.85
CA LEU A 78 -0.67 -0.51 8.13
C LEU A 78 0.35 -1.63 7.95
N GLN A 79 0.40 -2.23 6.76
CA GLN A 79 1.32 -3.33 6.41
C GLN A 79 1.78 -3.18 4.96
N GLY A 80 2.96 -3.70 4.65
CA GLY A 80 3.49 -3.70 3.29
C GLY A 80 2.58 -4.43 2.29
N SER A 81 1.91 -5.50 2.71
CA SER A 81 0.93 -6.22 1.88
C SER A 81 -0.28 -5.36 1.48
N VAL A 82 -0.73 -4.45 2.35
CA VAL A 82 -1.82 -3.51 2.04
C VAL A 82 -1.40 -2.55 0.93
N ILE A 83 -0.17 -2.02 1.02
CA ILE A 83 0.40 -1.13 0.01
C ILE A 83 0.60 -1.89 -1.31
N VAL A 84 1.18 -3.10 -1.27
CA VAL A 84 1.36 -3.95 -2.47
C VAL A 84 0.02 -4.23 -3.16
N ASN A 85 -1.02 -4.56 -2.40
CA ASN A 85 -2.34 -4.82 -2.98
C ASN A 85 -2.96 -3.55 -3.60
N ALA A 86 -2.73 -2.37 -3.01
CA ALA A 86 -3.19 -1.11 -3.58
C ALA A 86 -2.43 -0.76 -4.88
N MET A 87 -1.12 -1.02 -4.94
CA MET A 87 -0.32 -0.87 -6.17
C MET A 87 -0.78 -1.86 -7.25
N ALA A 88 -0.97 -3.13 -6.90
CA ALA A 88 -1.46 -4.15 -7.82
C ALA A 88 -2.89 -3.88 -8.33
N GLY A 89 -3.71 -3.21 -7.53
CA GLY A 89 -5.03 -2.73 -7.92
C GLY A 89 -5.02 -1.35 -8.59
N GLU A 90 -3.86 -0.86 -9.02
CA GLU A 90 -3.68 0.43 -9.68
C GLU A 90 -4.27 1.63 -8.90
N LYS A 91 -4.20 1.57 -7.57
CA LYS A 91 -4.67 2.64 -6.67
C LYS A 91 -3.52 3.48 -6.10
N GLN A 92 -2.30 3.01 -6.22
CA GLN A 92 -1.09 3.69 -5.77
C GLN A 92 0.02 3.54 -6.81
N HIS A 93 0.77 4.63 -7.02
CA HIS A 93 1.93 4.67 -7.94
C HIS A 93 3.20 4.15 -7.27
N ILE A 94 3.39 4.50 -6.00
CA ILE A 94 4.63 4.27 -5.23
C ILE A 94 4.27 3.72 -3.87
N GLY A 95 5.07 2.76 -3.38
CA GLY A 95 4.93 2.21 -2.03
C GLY A 95 6.25 2.24 -1.26
N TYR A 96 6.23 2.81 -0.07
CA TYR A 96 7.30 2.66 0.93
C TYR A 96 6.96 1.48 1.83
N MET A 97 7.82 0.47 1.85
CA MET A 97 7.57 -0.75 2.61
C MET A 97 8.88 -1.46 2.96
N GLY A 98 8.81 -2.48 3.81
CA GLY A 98 9.93 -3.35 4.10
C GLY A 98 10.36 -4.19 2.88
N ASP A 99 11.54 -4.80 2.96
CA ASP A 99 12.16 -5.58 1.90
C ASP A 99 11.33 -6.81 1.49
N MET A 100 10.81 -7.56 2.46
CA MET A 100 10.07 -8.79 2.17
C MET A 100 8.81 -8.58 1.31
N PRO A 101 7.88 -7.68 1.66
CA PRO A 101 6.73 -7.40 0.79
C PRO A 101 7.17 -6.80 -0.56
N ALA A 102 8.22 -5.98 -0.60
CA ALA A 102 8.75 -5.43 -1.83
C ALA A 102 9.28 -6.53 -2.75
N ILE A 103 10.16 -7.41 -2.26
CA ILE A 103 10.74 -8.53 -3.03
C ILE A 103 9.64 -9.49 -3.48
N ALA A 104 8.75 -9.92 -2.57
CA ALA A 104 7.68 -10.84 -2.90
C ALA A 104 6.75 -10.29 -4.01
N SER A 105 6.50 -8.98 -4.02
CA SER A 105 5.63 -8.34 -5.01
C SER A 105 6.22 -8.39 -6.41
N THR A 106 7.54 -8.23 -6.57
CA THR A 106 8.19 -8.30 -7.89
C THR A 106 8.04 -9.65 -8.58
N PHE A 107 7.98 -10.75 -7.79
CA PHE A 107 7.75 -12.10 -8.33
C PHE A 107 6.28 -12.42 -8.53
N LYS A 108 5.42 -11.89 -7.65
CA LYS A 108 3.97 -12.17 -7.70
C LYS A 108 3.28 -11.46 -8.86
N TYR A 109 3.68 -10.24 -9.16
CA TYR A 109 3.00 -9.36 -10.12
C TYR A 109 3.82 -9.15 -11.41
N LEU A 110 4.50 -10.20 -11.85
CA LEU A 110 5.20 -10.22 -13.14
C LEU A 110 4.23 -10.04 -14.31
N PRO A 111 4.58 -9.27 -15.35
CA PRO A 111 3.76 -9.09 -16.55
C PRO A 111 3.41 -10.41 -17.25
N GLU A 112 4.35 -11.36 -17.28
CA GLU A 112 4.16 -12.68 -17.89
C GLU A 112 3.08 -13.52 -17.20
N ARG A 113 2.70 -13.13 -15.99
CA ARG A 113 1.61 -13.73 -15.20
C ARG A 113 0.35 -12.87 -15.16
N GLY A 114 0.27 -11.84 -16.03
CA GLY A 114 -0.84 -10.89 -16.04
C GLY A 114 -0.82 -9.89 -14.89
N GLY A 115 0.33 -9.70 -14.25
CA GLY A 115 0.50 -8.74 -13.16
C GLY A 115 0.79 -7.32 -13.64
N THR A 116 0.75 -6.37 -12.72
CA THR A 116 0.89 -4.91 -12.96
C THR A 116 2.35 -4.44 -13.01
N ASP A 117 3.34 -5.35 -13.09
CA ASP A 117 4.76 -5.03 -13.18
C ASP A 117 5.28 -4.15 -12.03
N ILE A 118 5.08 -4.60 -10.79
CA ILE A 118 5.62 -3.91 -9.62
C ILE A 118 7.14 -4.08 -9.57
N ARG A 119 7.87 -2.96 -9.47
CA ARG A 119 9.33 -2.93 -9.48
C ARG A 119 9.90 -2.24 -8.26
N ILE A 120 11.03 -2.73 -7.74
CA ILE A 120 11.84 -2.04 -6.75
C ILE A 120 12.68 -1.00 -7.48
N VAL A 121 12.47 0.28 -7.17
CA VAL A 121 13.19 1.40 -7.81
C VAL A 121 14.29 1.99 -6.93
N ALA A 122 14.24 1.75 -5.61
CA ALA A 122 15.27 2.23 -4.69
C ALA A 122 15.30 1.39 -3.40
N ALA A 123 16.49 1.16 -2.86
CA ALA A 123 16.71 0.72 -1.49
C ALA A 123 16.98 1.97 -0.63
N LEU A 124 16.13 2.24 0.35
CA LEU A 124 16.14 3.48 1.13
C LEU A 124 17.07 3.43 2.35
N GLY A 125 17.44 2.24 2.78
CA GLY A 125 18.39 2.04 3.85
C GLY A 125 18.98 0.63 3.80
N THR A 126 20.28 0.55 4.02
CA THR A 126 20.99 -0.72 4.18
C THR A 126 21.98 -0.57 5.32
N SER A 127 22.19 -1.63 6.11
CA SER A 127 23.20 -1.62 7.16
C SER A 127 23.79 -3.00 7.36
N LYS A 128 25.11 -3.06 7.52
CA LYS A 128 25.81 -4.28 7.96
C LYS A 128 25.57 -4.58 9.44
N GLN A 129 25.10 -3.60 10.19
CA GLN A 129 24.83 -3.69 11.64
C GLN A 129 23.32 -3.73 11.94
N GLN A 130 22.50 -3.96 10.94
CA GLN A 130 21.07 -4.16 11.15
C GLN A 130 20.87 -5.45 11.93
N CYS A 131 20.20 -5.37 13.08
CA CYS A 131 19.87 -6.52 13.91
C CYS A 131 18.39 -6.53 14.25
N ASN A 132 17.84 -7.72 14.31
CA ASN A 132 16.52 -7.92 14.88
C ASN A 132 16.62 -7.91 16.40
N ILE A 133 15.79 -7.12 17.06
CA ILE A 133 15.75 -6.99 18.50
C ILE A 133 14.46 -7.65 19.01
N PHE A 134 14.61 -8.56 19.95
CA PHE A 134 13.48 -9.12 20.68
C PHE A 134 13.30 -8.34 21.99
N LEU A 135 12.13 -7.76 22.17
CA LEU A 135 11.73 -7.12 23.40
C LEU A 135 11.03 -8.16 24.29
N VAL A 136 11.49 -8.28 25.50
CA VAL A 136 10.89 -9.15 26.54
C VAL A 136 10.52 -8.31 27.75
N LYS A 137 9.65 -8.84 28.61
CA LYS A 137 9.31 -8.17 29.87
C LYS A 137 10.56 -8.05 30.80
N ASN A 138 10.55 -7.04 31.65
CA ASN A 138 11.66 -6.76 32.57
C ASN A 138 11.97 -7.90 33.53
N ASP A 139 11.01 -8.80 33.79
CA ASP A 139 11.14 -9.97 34.64
C ASP A 139 11.68 -11.21 33.89
N ALA A 140 11.96 -11.10 32.60
CA ALA A 140 12.57 -12.17 31.82
C ALA A 140 14.00 -12.46 32.33
N PRO A 141 14.46 -13.72 32.24
CA PRO A 141 15.84 -14.08 32.61
C PRO A 141 16.86 -13.27 31.78
N LYS A 142 18.02 -13.02 32.40
CA LYS A 142 19.17 -12.54 31.65
C LYS A 142 19.77 -13.69 30.86
N PHE A 143 19.96 -13.49 29.56
CA PHE A 143 20.52 -14.50 28.66
C PHE A 143 22.01 -14.29 28.46
N SER A 144 22.76 -15.38 28.34
CA SER A 144 24.20 -15.35 28.04
C SER A 144 24.47 -14.87 26.61
N ASP A 145 23.55 -15.19 25.71
CA ASP A 145 23.63 -14.89 24.25
C ASP A 145 22.27 -14.98 23.58
N GLY A 146 22.23 -14.66 22.31
CA GLY A 146 20.98 -14.69 21.51
C GLY A 146 20.39 -16.10 21.33
N VAL A 147 21.23 -17.14 21.29
CA VAL A 147 20.76 -18.53 21.15
C VAL A 147 20.01 -18.97 22.40
N ALA A 148 20.53 -18.63 23.59
CA ALA A 148 19.86 -18.88 24.86
C ALA A 148 18.51 -18.16 24.94
N ALA A 149 18.43 -16.91 24.46
CA ALA A 149 17.20 -16.16 24.38
C ALA A 149 16.16 -16.82 23.44
N VAL A 150 16.57 -17.26 22.24
CA VAL A 150 15.69 -17.95 21.29
C VAL A 150 15.18 -19.28 21.87
N LYS A 151 16.05 -20.08 22.49
CA LYS A 151 15.63 -21.32 23.16
C LYS A 151 14.62 -21.08 24.28
N TRP A 152 14.78 -20.00 25.03
CA TRP A 152 13.82 -19.64 26.09
C TRP A 152 12.45 -19.24 25.53
N MET A 153 12.38 -18.73 24.30
CA MET A 153 11.13 -18.38 23.63
C MET A 153 10.34 -19.58 23.11
N ASP A 154 10.93 -20.77 23.09
CA ASP A 154 10.24 -21.99 22.65
C ASP A 154 8.94 -22.20 23.45
N GLY A 155 7.86 -22.48 22.75
CA GLY A 155 6.52 -22.62 23.33
C GLY A 155 5.87 -21.33 23.84
N LYS A 156 6.49 -20.13 23.65
CA LYS A 156 5.90 -18.85 24.04
C LYS A 156 5.23 -18.15 22.88
N VAL A 157 4.21 -17.36 23.22
CA VAL A 157 3.55 -16.50 22.24
C VAL A 157 4.44 -15.31 21.94
N THR A 158 4.78 -15.13 20.66
CA THR A 158 5.54 -13.99 20.17
C THR A 158 4.68 -13.15 19.23
N SER A 159 4.97 -11.85 19.15
CA SER A 159 4.37 -10.94 18.20
C SER A 159 5.46 -10.27 17.36
N ALA A 160 5.27 -10.23 16.06
CA ALA A 160 6.14 -9.49 15.16
C ALA A 160 5.29 -8.53 14.31
N PRO A 161 5.82 -7.34 13.99
CA PRO A 161 5.19 -6.50 12.96
C PRO A 161 5.31 -7.18 11.60
N HIS A 162 4.27 -7.09 10.82
CA HIS A 162 4.19 -7.68 9.47
C HIS A 162 4.31 -6.61 8.39
#